data_60a0877ec175de4cbd75de9db6c04cf6
#
_entry.id   60a0877ec175de4cbd75de9db6c04cf6
#
_cell.length_a   1.000
_cell.length_b   1.000
_cell.length_c   1.000
_cell.angle_alpha   90.00
_cell.angle_beta   90.00
_cell.angle_gamma   90.00
#
_symmetry.space_group_name_H-M   'P 1'
#
loop_
_entity.id
_entity.type
_entity.pdbx_description
1 polymer ?
#
loop_
_entity_poly.entity_id
_entity_poly.type
_entity_poly.pdbx_seq_one_letter_code
_entity_poly.pdbx_strand_id
1 'polypeptide(L)'
;MIEIAICDDEKVITSDIEERIRAISKKLCVSINIDVFFDGLTLTDYIINQKAKYDIIYIDIEMKSENGVDAARKIRLFDKDVLLIYVTNHESFAKEVFEVSAFRFITKPISNEIFEKYFISAIDKIRQTPHFFQFQYNKVHYRLPLNQIIYFQSDKRVTYINIGTEIRKCYEKLNSIEQNLKQKGIYFFRTHQSFLVNPKYVEVYMYDTMQLHDGTVLSISENRRKTVNELYCKIKGDSIIV
;
A
#
# COMPACT_ATOMS: atom_id res chain seq x y z
N MET A 1 2.48 -1.63 -4.93
CA MET A 1 3.64 -0.73 -5.06
C MET A 1 3.44 0.34 -4.01
N ILE A 2 4.47 0.69 -3.26
CA ILE A 2 4.41 1.74 -2.23
C ILE A 2 4.86 3.04 -2.87
N GLU A 3 4.04 4.07 -2.78
CA GLU A 3 4.31 5.40 -3.32
C GLU A 3 4.99 6.25 -2.23
N ILE A 4 6.16 6.79 -2.52
CA ILE A 4 7.00 7.50 -1.56
C ILE A 4 7.35 8.87 -2.12
N ALA A 5 7.18 9.93 -1.32
CA ALA A 5 7.74 11.25 -1.62
C ALA A 5 8.93 11.54 -0.70
N ILE A 6 9.93 12.20 -1.24
CA ILE A 6 11.08 12.74 -0.51
C ILE A 6 11.10 14.24 -0.76
N CYS A 7 11.13 15.05 0.29
CA CYS A 7 11.12 16.51 0.20
C CYS A 7 12.17 17.12 1.11
N ASP A 8 13.23 17.68 0.50
CA ASP A 8 14.35 18.31 1.19
C ASP A 8 15.07 19.23 0.20
N ASP A 9 15.43 20.45 0.56
CA ASP A 9 16.08 21.40 -0.35
C ASP A 9 17.57 21.08 -0.61
N GLU A 10 18.14 20.14 0.16
CA GLU A 10 19.49 19.62 -0.01
C GLU A 10 19.48 18.35 -0.89
N LYS A 11 19.95 18.47 -2.13
CA LYS A 11 20.04 17.33 -3.09
C LYS A 11 20.85 16.14 -2.56
N VAL A 12 21.85 16.38 -1.73
CA VAL A 12 22.67 15.32 -1.13
C VAL A 12 21.82 14.47 -0.19
N ILE A 13 20.94 15.10 0.60
CA ILE A 13 20.06 14.43 1.54
C ILE A 13 18.98 13.64 0.80
N THR A 14 18.33 14.23 -0.21
CA THR A 14 17.32 13.52 -1.00
C THR A 14 17.92 12.28 -1.68
N SER A 15 19.14 12.37 -2.23
CA SER A 15 19.83 11.23 -2.84
C SER A 15 20.19 10.16 -1.81
N ASP A 16 20.69 10.53 -0.63
CA ASP A 16 21.00 9.58 0.44
C ASP A 16 19.75 8.83 0.91
N ILE A 17 18.64 9.54 1.11
CA ILE A 17 17.35 8.94 1.50
C ILE A 17 16.87 7.97 0.39
N GLU A 18 16.91 8.38 -0.87
CA GLU A 18 16.50 7.56 -1.99
C GLU A 18 17.33 6.27 -2.10
N GLU A 19 18.66 6.36 -1.99
CA GLU A 19 19.55 5.20 -2.02
C GLU A 19 19.25 4.20 -0.90
N ARG A 20 19.05 4.69 0.33
CA ARG A 20 18.65 3.86 1.48
C ARG A 20 17.33 3.14 1.24
N ILE A 21 16.31 3.88 0.81
CA ILE A 21 14.98 3.31 0.51
C ILE A 21 15.12 2.21 -0.55
N ARG A 22 15.82 2.46 -1.65
CA ARG A 22 16.02 1.49 -2.73
C ARG A 22 16.76 0.25 -2.26
N ALA A 23 17.83 0.42 -1.46
CA ALA A 23 18.61 -0.69 -0.92
C ALA A 23 17.76 -1.59 0.01
N ILE A 24 17.02 -0.98 0.95
CA ILE A 24 16.17 -1.71 1.88
C ILE A 24 15.00 -2.37 1.14
N SER A 25 14.35 -1.66 0.22
CA SER A 25 13.24 -2.21 -0.58
C SER A 25 13.66 -3.40 -1.42
N LYS A 26 14.87 -3.38 -2.00
CA LYS A 26 15.45 -4.52 -2.72
C LYS A 26 15.67 -5.71 -1.79
N LYS A 27 16.21 -5.49 -0.59
CA LYS A 27 16.42 -6.53 0.44
C LYS A 27 15.09 -7.13 0.89
N LEU A 28 14.04 -6.30 1.02
CA LEU A 28 12.70 -6.72 1.46
C LEU A 28 11.79 -7.18 0.30
N CYS A 29 12.28 -7.19 -0.93
CA CYS A 29 11.50 -7.48 -2.16
C CYS A 29 10.21 -6.64 -2.27
N VAL A 30 10.24 -5.38 -1.82
CA VAL A 30 9.10 -4.46 -1.87
C VAL A 30 9.16 -3.60 -3.12
N SER A 31 8.07 -3.56 -3.89
CA SER A 31 7.94 -2.69 -5.05
C SER A 31 7.60 -1.27 -4.60
N ILE A 32 8.42 -0.29 -5.00
CA ILE A 32 8.29 1.11 -4.63
C ILE A 32 8.30 2.01 -5.87
N ASN A 33 7.69 3.19 -5.75
CA ASN A 33 7.87 4.34 -6.61
C ASN A 33 8.30 5.54 -5.75
N ILE A 34 9.23 6.36 -6.24
CA ILE A 34 9.78 7.49 -5.48
C ILE A 34 9.71 8.75 -6.34
N ASP A 35 9.09 9.79 -5.79
CA ASP A 35 9.13 11.15 -6.33
C ASP A 35 9.93 12.05 -5.38
N VAL A 36 10.77 12.92 -5.95
CA VAL A 36 11.65 13.81 -5.19
C VAL A 36 11.26 15.26 -5.42
N PHE A 37 11.12 15.99 -4.32
CA PHE A 37 10.79 17.42 -4.27
C PHE A 37 11.89 18.17 -3.52
N PHE A 38 12.12 19.42 -3.90
CA PHE A 38 13.16 20.27 -3.30
C PHE A 38 12.61 21.45 -2.51
N ASP A 39 11.30 21.51 -2.34
CA ASP A 39 10.61 22.48 -1.48
C ASP A 39 9.19 21.98 -1.12
N GLY A 40 8.67 22.47 0.02
CA GLY A 40 7.35 22.08 0.52
C GLY A 40 6.19 22.53 -0.37
N LEU A 41 6.33 23.69 -1.02
CA LEU A 41 5.28 24.23 -1.89
C LEU A 41 5.03 23.34 -3.12
N THR A 42 6.11 22.93 -3.78
CA THR A 42 6.03 22.02 -4.95
C THR A 42 5.41 20.68 -4.56
N LEU A 43 5.78 20.13 -3.40
CA LEU A 43 5.19 18.89 -2.89
C LEU A 43 3.69 19.06 -2.62
N THR A 44 3.30 20.12 -1.91
CA THR A 44 1.89 20.37 -1.56
C THR A 44 1.06 20.64 -2.80
N ASP A 45 1.54 21.43 -3.75
CA ASP A 45 0.86 21.70 -5.02
C ASP A 45 0.66 20.43 -5.84
N TYR A 46 1.66 19.54 -5.88
CA TYR A 46 1.57 18.29 -6.59
C TYR A 46 0.50 17.37 -5.98
N ILE A 47 0.46 17.25 -4.65
CA ILE A 47 -0.55 16.45 -3.93
C ILE A 47 -1.96 17.02 -4.14
N ILE A 48 -2.12 18.34 -4.01
CA ILE A 48 -3.44 18.99 -4.05
C ILE A 48 -3.98 19.06 -5.48
N ASN A 49 -3.19 19.56 -6.43
CA ASN A 49 -3.64 19.87 -7.78
C ASN A 49 -3.67 18.62 -8.67
N GLN A 50 -2.71 17.71 -8.53
CA GLN A 50 -2.67 16.48 -9.32
C GLN A 50 -3.34 15.30 -8.61
N LYS A 51 -3.84 15.49 -7.38
CA LYS A 51 -4.45 14.45 -6.55
C LYS A 51 -3.53 13.23 -6.38
N ALA A 52 -2.21 13.47 -6.35
CA ALA A 52 -1.23 12.44 -6.10
C ALA A 52 -1.40 11.91 -4.68
N LYS A 53 -1.19 10.61 -4.50
CA LYS A 53 -1.26 9.96 -3.19
C LYS A 53 0.05 9.27 -2.92
N TYR A 54 0.56 9.48 -1.72
CA TYR A 54 1.75 8.81 -1.21
C TYR A 54 1.39 7.99 0.02
N ASP A 55 2.07 6.87 0.19
CA ASP A 55 1.98 6.06 1.41
C ASP A 55 2.91 6.58 2.50
N ILE A 56 4.09 7.07 2.08
CA ILE A 56 5.13 7.63 2.96
C ILE A 56 5.62 8.95 2.38
N ILE A 57 5.80 9.95 3.23
CA ILE A 57 6.48 11.19 2.86
C ILE A 57 7.63 11.41 3.85
N TYR A 58 8.86 11.44 3.34
CA TYR A 58 10.02 11.97 4.04
C TYR A 58 10.10 13.46 3.79
N ILE A 59 10.17 14.26 4.85
CA ILE A 59 10.13 15.73 4.72
C ILE A 59 11.08 16.40 5.70
N ASP A 60 11.89 17.35 5.21
CA ASP A 60 12.63 18.24 6.10
C ASP A 60 11.71 19.34 6.63
N ILE A 61 12.05 19.86 7.80
CA ILE A 61 11.35 20.98 8.44
C ILE A 61 11.78 22.30 7.83
N GLU A 62 13.09 22.54 7.75
CA GLU A 62 13.62 23.81 7.27
C GLU A 62 13.90 23.76 5.78
N MET A 63 13.00 24.34 5.00
CA MET A 63 13.12 24.52 3.55
C MET A 63 12.82 25.98 3.18
N LYS A 64 13.39 26.44 2.05
CA LYS A 64 13.39 27.87 1.68
C LYS A 64 12.02 28.47 1.42
N SER A 65 11.14 27.74 0.72
CA SER A 65 9.86 28.30 0.22
C SER A 65 8.73 28.05 1.20
N GLU A 66 8.59 26.85 1.73
CA GLU A 66 7.57 26.45 2.69
C GLU A 66 8.19 25.51 3.71
N ASN A 67 7.97 25.82 4.99
CA ASN A 67 8.37 24.99 6.10
C ASN A 67 7.64 23.62 6.05
N GLY A 68 8.37 22.54 6.32
CA GLY A 68 7.84 21.18 6.26
C GLY A 68 6.68 20.90 7.21
N VAL A 69 6.56 21.62 8.33
CA VAL A 69 5.41 21.51 9.23
C VAL A 69 4.16 22.12 8.60
N ASP A 70 4.29 23.29 7.95
CA ASP A 70 3.17 23.94 7.27
C ASP A 70 2.72 23.15 6.03
N ALA A 71 3.68 22.60 5.28
CA ALA A 71 3.41 21.66 4.21
C ALA A 71 2.61 20.43 4.72
N ALA A 72 3.06 19.85 5.82
CA ALA A 72 2.37 18.72 6.44
C ALA A 72 0.96 19.05 6.92
N ARG A 73 0.73 20.24 7.50
CA ARG A 73 -0.62 20.70 7.87
C ARG A 73 -1.56 20.75 6.66
N LYS A 74 -1.07 21.29 5.54
CA LYS A 74 -1.84 21.30 4.28
C LYS A 74 -2.12 19.89 3.78
N ILE A 75 -1.13 19.01 3.75
CA ILE A 75 -1.27 17.61 3.34
C ILE A 75 -2.33 16.90 4.19
N ARG A 76 -2.34 17.11 5.52
CA ARG A 76 -3.33 16.51 6.43
C ARG A 76 -4.78 16.90 6.16
N LEU A 77 -5.03 18.03 5.51
CA LEU A 77 -6.38 18.41 5.08
C LEU A 77 -6.90 17.50 3.95
N PHE A 78 -6.01 16.93 3.15
CA PHE A 78 -6.34 16.08 1.99
C PHE A 78 -6.13 14.60 2.28
N ASP A 79 -5.07 14.26 3.00
CA ASP A 79 -4.72 12.89 3.35
C ASP A 79 -4.34 12.78 4.83
N LYS A 80 -5.22 12.11 5.60
CA LYS A 80 -5.00 11.87 7.03
C LYS A 80 -4.16 10.62 7.31
N ASP A 81 -4.03 9.74 6.31
CA ASP A 81 -3.48 8.40 6.50
C ASP A 81 -2.02 8.28 6.04
N VAL A 82 -1.52 9.21 5.22
CA VAL A 82 -0.12 9.21 4.76
C VAL A 82 0.85 9.22 5.94
N LEU A 83 1.88 8.39 5.88
CA LEU A 83 2.90 8.33 6.94
C LEU A 83 3.94 9.43 6.73
N LEU A 84 3.95 10.43 7.61
CA LEU A 84 4.93 11.52 7.60
C LEU A 84 6.14 11.13 8.44
N ILE A 85 7.32 11.13 7.84
CA ILE A 85 8.61 10.91 8.50
C ILE A 85 9.45 12.17 8.32
N TYR A 86 9.69 12.86 9.40
CA TYR A 86 10.56 14.04 9.38
C TYR A 86 12.03 13.65 9.42
N VAL A 87 12.85 14.31 8.60
CA VAL A 87 14.29 14.13 8.55
C VAL A 87 14.93 15.52 8.64
N THR A 88 15.44 15.91 9.80
CA THR A 88 15.87 17.30 10.05
C THR A 88 17.01 17.41 11.07
N ASN A 89 17.69 18.56 11.07
CA ASN A 89 18.67 18.94 12.12
C ASN A 89 18.01 19.49 13.39
N HIS A 90 16.71 19.80 13.37
CA HIS A 90 16.05 20.63 14.38
C HIS A 90 15.14 19.82 15.30
N GLU A 91 15.68 19.37 16.44
CA GLU A 91 14.93 18.65 17.48
C GLU A 91 13.90 19.54 18.21
N SER A 92 14.05 20.86 18.13
CA SER A 92 13.16 21.83 18.79
C SER A 92 11.72 21.79 18.26
N PHE A 93 11.50 21.34 17.03
CA PHE A 93 10.18 21.24 16.41
C PHE A 93 9.38 19.98 16.80
N ALA A 94 9.86 19.20 17.75
CA ALA A 94 9.20 17.95 18.14
C ALA A 94 7.73 18.14 18.56
N LYS A 95 7.36 19.32 19.13
CA LYS A 95 5.98 19.64 19.54
C LYS A 95 5.08 19.89 18.31
N GLU A 96 5.52 20.71 17.37
CA GLU A 96 4.79 21.04 16.13
C GLU A 96 4.62 19.82 15.23
N VAL A 97 5.63 18.98 15.16
CA VAL A 97 5.61 17.70 14.43
C VAL A 97 4.59 16.74 15.03
N PHE A 98 4.40 16.76 16.34
CA PHE A 98 3.38 15.97 17.01
C PHE A 98 1.96 16.41 16.63
N GLU A 99 1.71 17.72 16.47
CA GLU A 99 0.40 18.26 16.07
C GLU A 99 -0.07 17.75 14.69
N VAL A 100 0.86 17.52 13.76
CA VAL A 100 0.56 17.00 12.42
C VAL A 100 0.54 15.46 12.37
N SER A 101 0.53 14.81 13.52
CA SER A 101 0.52 13.34 13.63
C SER A 101 1.63 12.69 12.83
N ALA A 102 2.87 13.13 13.03
CA ALA A 102 4.04 12.51 12.43
C ALA A 102 4.14 11.03 12.81
N PHE A 103 4.50 10.20 11.86
CA PHE A 103 4.72 8.77 12.12
C PHE A 103 6.06 8.55 12.82
N ARG A 104 7.12 9.21 12.33
CA ARG A 104 8.48 9.13 12.90
C ARG A 104 9.23 10.43 12.68
N PHE A 105 10.32 10.56 13.45
CA PHE A 105 11.26 11.67 13.39
C PHE A 105 12.69 11.11 13.35
N ILE A 106 13.50 11.60 12.43
CA ILE A 106 14.91 11.22 12.24
C ILE A 106 15.74 12.49 12.32
N THR A 107 16.72 12.51 13.22
CA THR A 107 17.68 13.61 13.31
C THR A 107 18.83 13.38 12.32
N LYS A 108 19.23 14.40 11.58
CA LYS A 108 20.45 14.39 10.79
C LYS A 108 21.67 14.48 11.73
N PRO A 109 22.78 13.72 11.51
CA PRO A 109 23.02 12.81 10.40
C PRO A 109 22.22 11.51 10.51
N ILE A 110 21.73 11.01 9.37
CA ILE A 110 20.81 9.87 9.30
C ILE A 110 21.53 8.57 9.68
N SER A 111 21.15 7.98 10.83
CA SER A 111 21.61 6.65 11.23
C SER A 111 21.00 5.55 10.34
N ASN A 112 21.83 4.65 9.81
CA ASN A 112 21.38 3.51 9.00
C ASN A 112 20.37 2.63 9.77
N GLU A 113 20.68 2.32 11.02
CA GLU A 113 19.86 1.45 11.87
C GLU A 113 18.48 2.05 12.14
N ILE A 114 18.44 3.34 12.52
CA ILE A 114 17.19 4.04 12.81
C ILE A 114 16.34 4.18 11.53
N PHE A 115 16.98 4.50 10.40
CA PHE A 115 16.30 4.64 9.13
C PHE A 115 15.67 3.31 8.66
N GLU A 116 16.45 2.21 8.66
CA GLU A 116 15.94 0.88 8.30
C GLU A 116 14.79 0.46 9.21
N LYS A 117 14.94 0.62 10.53
CA LYS A 117 13.89 0.33 11.51
C LYS A 117 12.59 1.08 11.24
N TYR A 118 12.68 2.39 10.95
CA TYR A 118 11.50 3.22 10.75
C TYR A 118 10.84 2.95 9.39
N PHE A 119 11.63 2.69 8.35
CA PHE A 119 11.10 2.31 7.04
C PHE A 119 10.37 0.97 7.11
N ILE A 120 10.94 -0.05 7.77
CA ILE A 120 10.26 -1.33 8.00
C ILE A 120 8.96 -1.11 8.78
N SER A 121 9.00 -0.34 9.85
CA SER A 121 7.80 -0.01 10.65
C SER A 121 6.72 0.70 9.81
N ALA A 122 7.11 1.55 8.85
CA ALA A 122 6.18 2.19 7.94
C ALA A 122 5.53 1.19 6.97
N ILE A 123 6.33 0.30 6.38
CA ILE A 123 5.82 -0.78 5.53
C ILE A 123 4.82 -1.66 6.28
N ASP A 124 5.16 -2.05 7.51
CA ASP A 124 4.28 -2.88 8.35
C ASP A 124 2.97 -2.14 8.68
N LYS A 125 3.05 -0.84 8.97
CA LYS A 125 1.86 -0.01 9.20
C LYS A 125 0.96 0.06 7.98
N ILE A 126 1.53 0.25 6.78
CA ILE A 126 0.80 0.26 5.51
C ILE A 126 0.13 -1.11 5.28
N ARG A 127 0.86 -2.21 5.48
CA ARG A 127 0.34 -3.57 5.33
C ARG A 127 -0.78 -3.91 6.33
N GLN A 128 -0.75 -3.32 7.52
CA GLN A 128 -1.77 -3.51 8.57
C GLN A 128 -3.00 -2.63 8.38
N THR A 129 -2.92 -1.57 7.57
CA THR A 129 -4.07 -0.70 7.31
C THR A 129 -5.18 -1.50 6.64
N PRO A 130 -6.36 -1.64 7.26
CA PRO A 130 -7.41 -2.46 6.71
C PRO A 130 -7.98 -1.83 5.45
N HIS A 131 -7.74 -2.47 4.32
CA HIS A 131 -8.43 -2.13 3.09
C HIS A 131 -9.83 -2.71 3.10
N PHE A 132 -10.80 -1.95 2.59
CA PHE A 132 -12.20 -2.37 2.58
C PHE A 132 -12.71 -2.52 1.15
N PHE A 133 -13.51 -3.58 0.95
CA PHE A 133 -14.38 -3.73 -0.20
C PHE A 133 -15.75 -3.12 0.14
N GLN A 134 -16.16 -2.13 -0.64
CA GLN A 134 -17.45 -1.46 -0.48
C GLN A 134 -18.33 -1.83 -1.65
N PHE A 135 -19.57 -2.25 -1.37
CA PHE A 135 -20.53 -2.63 -2.40
C PHE A 135 -21.95 -2.36 -1.94
N GLN A 136 -22.87 -2.38 -2.89
CA GLN A 136 -24.31 -2.27 -2.61
C GLN A 136 -25.01 -3.56 -3.02
N TYR A 137 -25.92 -4.03 -2.16
CA TYR A 137 -26.81 -5.12 -2.47
C TYR A 137 -28.20 -4.82 -1.89
N ASN A 138 -29.26 -4.93 -2.70
CA ASN A 138 -30.65 -4.63 -2.32
C ASN A 138 -30.79 -3.26 -1.62
N LYS A 139 -30.18 -2.21 -2.18
CA LYS A 139 -30.19 -0.83 -1.67
C LYS A 139 -29.47 -0.64 -0.31
N VAL A 140 -28.82 -1.69 0.22
CA VAL A 140 -28.03 -1.61 1.45
C VAL A 140 -26.56 -1.50 1.08
N HIS A 141 -25.83 -0.56 1.71
CA HIS A 141 -24.40 -0.40 1.54
C HIS A 141 -23.63 -1.25 2.54
N TYR A 142 -22.66 -1.98 2.04
CA TYR A 142 -21.80 -2.87 2.83
C TYR A 142 -20.35 -2.42 2.72
N ARG A 143 -19.61 -2.64 3.81
CA ARG A 143 -18.18 -2.40 3.90
C ARG A 143 -17.53 -3.61 4.58
N LEU A 144 -16.76 -4.41 3.84
CA LEU A 144 -16.09 -5.60 4.33
C LEU A 144 -14.59 -5.42 4.30
N PRO A 145 -13.87 -5.76 5.40
CA PRO A 145 -12.41 -5.80 5.36
C PRO A 145 -11.93 -6.81 4.31
N LEU A 146 -11.04 -6.37 3.40
CA LEU A 146 -10.52 -7.24 2.33
C LEU A 146 -9.75 -8.44 2.87
N ASN A 147 -9.14 -8.29 4.04
CA ASN A 147 -8.42 -9.38 4.69
C ASN A 147 -9.33 -10.49 5.25
N GLN A 148 -10.65 -10.29 5.29
CA GLN A 148 -11.63 -11.31 5.65
C GLN A 148 -12.22 -12.01 4.42
N ILE A 149 -12.03 -11.44 3.23
CA ILE A 149 -12.58 -12.03 2.01
C ILE A 149 -11.63 -13.12 1.52
N ILE A 150 -12.13 -14.35 1.45
CA ILE A 150 -11.40 -15.53 1.00
C ILE A 150 -11.33 -15.54 -0.52
N TYR A 151 -12.49 -15.44 -1.18
CA TYR A 151 -12.59 -15.31 -2.63
C TYR A 151 -13.90 -14.67 -3.06
N PHE A 152 -13.93 -14.16 -4.28
CA PHE A 152 -15.14 -13.79 -5.00
C PHE A 152 -15.44 -14.84 -6.04
N GLN A 153 -16.71 -15.23 -6.15
CA GLN A 153 -17.20 -16.16 -7.16
C GLN A 153 -18.34 -15.54 -7.95
N SER A 154 -18.22 -15.45 -9.25
CA SER A 154 -19.35 -15.01 -10.09
C SER A 154 -20.20 -16.20 -10.56
N ASP A 155 -21.50 -16.03 -10.43
CA ASP A 155 -22.50 -16.88 -11.06
C ASP A 155 -23.54 -15.99 -11.75
N LYS A 156 -23.62 -16.09 -13.07
CA LYS A 156 -24.49 -15.28 -13.92
C LYS A 156 -24.31 -13.76 -13.66
N ARG A 157 -25.29 -13.11 -13.00
CA ARG A 157 -25.31 -11.66 -12.72
C ARG A 157 -24.95 -11.32 -11.27
N VAL A 158 -24.66 -12.31 -10.46
CA VAL A 158 -24.37 -12.13 -9.03
C VAL A 158 -22.93 -12.54 -8.75
N THR A 159 -22.24 -11.73 -7.96
CA THR A 159 -20.95 -12.10 -7.38
C THR A 159 -21.15 -12.42 -5.90
N TYR A 160 -20.75 -13.62 -5.54
CA TYR A 160 -20.72 -14.12 -4.18
C TYR A 160 -19.38 -13.78 -3.55
N ILE A 161 -19.40 -13.27 -2.32
CA ILE A 161 -18.24 -12.87 -1.54
C ILE A 161 -18.13 -13.85 -0.39
N ASN A 162 -17.17 -14.75 -0.46
CA ASN A 162 -16.92 -15.73 0.61
C ASN A 162 -16.03 -15.11 1.69
N ILE A 163 -16.50 -15.10 2.94
CA ILE A 163 -15.76 -14.66 4.13
C ILE A 163 -15.61 -15.78 5.17
N GLY A 164 -15.76 -17.03 4.76
CA GLY A 164 -15.63 -18.22 5.59
C GLY A 164 -16.90 -18.54 6.37
N THR A 165 -17.29 -17.69 7.29
CA THR A 165 -18.49 -17.92 8.14
C THR A 165 -19.80 -17.67 7.41
N GLU A 166 -19.80 -16.85 6.37
CA GLU A 166 -20.97 -16.50 5.59
C GLU A 166 -20.61 -16.11 4.14
N ILE A 167 -21.63 -16.08 3.29
CA ILE A 167 -21.51 -15.63 1.90
C ILE A 167 -22.36 -14.38 1.73
N ARG A 168 -21.73 -13.28 1.31
CA ARG A 168 -22.40 -12.05 0.90
C ARG A 168 -22.59 -12.03 -0.62
N LYS A 169 -23.44 -11.13 -1.11
CA LYS A 169 -23.76 -11.01 -2.54
C LYS A 169 -23.63 -9.56 -2.99
N CYS A 170 -23.14 -9.36 -4.22
CA CYS A 170 -23.18 -8.07 -4.90
C CYS A 170 -23.46 -8.25 -6.39
N TYR A 171 -23.79 -7.14 -7.09
CA TYR A 171 -24.05 -7.16 -8.53
C TYR A 171 -22.83 -6.69 -9.35
N GLU A 172 -21.70 -6.44 -8.71
CA GLU A 172 -20.47 -6.04 -9.39
C GLU A 172 -19.86 -7.22 -10.15
N LYS A 173 -19.38 -6.94 -11.37
CA LYS A 173 -18.67 -7.93 -12.18
C LYS A 173 -17.27 -8.16 -11.61
N LEU A 174 -16.79 -9.42 -11.64
CA LEU A 174 -15.44 -9.75 -11.16
C LEU A 174 -14.32 -8.96 -11.86
N ASN A 175 -14.48 -8.60 -13.13
CA ASN A 175 -13.49 -7.78 -13.84
C ASN A 175 -13.40 -6.37 -13.23
N SER A 176 -14.54 -5.77 -12.87
CA SER A 176 -14.59 -4.45 -12.22
C SER A 176 -13.97 -4.51 -10.82
N ILE A 177 -14.28 -5.56 -10.06
CA ILE A 177 -13.69 -5.80 -8.73
C ILE A 177 -12.17 -5.96 -8.85
N GLU A 178 -11.69 -6.81 -9.76
CA GLU A 178 -10.26 -7.04 -9.99
C GLU A 178 -9.53 -5.74 -10.36
N GLN A 179 -10.11 -4.96 -11.28
CA GLN A 179 -9.53 -3.68 -11.71
C GLN A 179 -9.46 -2.66 -10.56
N ASN A 180 -10.53 -2.54 -9.78
CA ASN A 180 -10.59 -1.64 -8.62
C ASN A 180 -9.55 -2.03 -7.55
N LEU A 181 -9.39 -3.32 -7.27
CA LEU A 181 -8.37 -3.82 -6.35
C LEU A 181 -6.96 -3.50 -6.87
N LYS A 182 -6.68 -3.75 -8.16
CA LYS A 182 -5.38 -3.46 -8.79
C LYS A 182 -5.02 -1.97 -8.74
N GLN A 183 -6.00 -1.08 -8.96
CA GLN A 183 -5.79 0.39 -8.83
C GLN A 183 -5.39 0.81 -7.42
N LYS A 184 -5.77 0.02 -6.41
CA LYS A 184 -5.38 0.22 -5.00
C LYS A 184 -4.10 -0.54 -4.62
N GLY A 185 -3.38 -1.12 -5.58
CA GLY A 185 -2.19 -1.94 -5.31
C GLY A 185 -2.48 -3.29 -4.67
N ILE A 186 -3.75 -3.72 -4.63
CA ILE A 186 -4.18 -4.97 -4.00
C ILE A 186 -4.40 -6.03 -5.07
N TYR A 187 -3.75 -7.17 -4.90
CA TYR A 187 -3.77 -8.23 -5.90
C TYR A 187 -4.46 -9.47 -5.34
N PHE A 188 -5.44 -9.97 -6.12
CA PHE A 188 -6.09 -11.25 -5.93
C PHE A 188 -5.79 -12.15 -7.14
N PHE A 189 -5.71 -13.46 -6.95
CA PHE A 189 -5.48 -14.41 -8.03
C PHE A 189 -6.74 -14.63 -8.85
N ARG A 190 -6.73 -14.25 -10.13
CA ARG A 190 -7.81 -14.58 -11.06
C ARG A 190 -7.60 -15.99 -11.61
N THR A 191 -8.01 -17.01 -10.87
CA THR A 191 -7.78 -18.42 -11.22
C THR A 191 -8.70 -18.90 -12.36
N HIS A 192 -9.92 -18.35 -12.44
CA HIS A 192 -10.93 -18.70 -13.45
C HIS A 192 -11.75 -17.46 -13.83
N GLN A 193 -12.51 -17.52 -14.93
CA GLN A 193 -13.46 -16.44 -15.27
C GLN A 193 -14.45 -16.15 -14.13
N SER A 194 -14.74 -17.14 -13.30
CA SER A 194 -15.69 -17.06 -12.19
C SER A 194 -15.05 -16.96 -10.80
N PHE A 195 -13.71 -16.96 -10.68
CA PHE A 195 -13.05 -16.92 -9.37
C PHE A 195 -11.96 -15.87 -9.30
N LEU A 196 -11.97 -15.11 -8.19
CA LEU A 196 -10.93 -14.15 -7.81
C LEU A 196 -10.55 -14.42 -6.35
N VAL A 197 -9.35 -14.96 -6.10
CA VAL A 197 -8.93 -15.58 -4.84
C VAL A 197 -7.93 -14.69 -4.11
N ASN A 198 -8.14 -14.50 -2.81
CA ASN A 198 -7.24 -13.76 -1.96
C ASN A 198 -5.97 -14.59 -1.67
N PRO A 199 -4.77 -14.08 -2.03
CA PRO A 199 -3.49 -14.77 -1.79
C PRO A 199 -3.29 -15.22 -0.34
N LYS A 200 -3.79 -14.43 0.62
CA LYS A 200 -3.67 -14.70 2.06
C LYS A 200 -4.24 -16.05 2.49
N TYR A 201 -5.22 -16.56 1.76
CA TYR A 201 -5.93 -17.81 2.12
C TYR A 201 -5.45 -19.01 1.30
N VAL A 202 -4.44 -18.85 0.44
CA VAL A 202 -3.85 -19.95 -0.34
C VAL A 202 -2.85 -20.69 0.52
N GLU A 203 -3.15 -21.95 0.84
CA GLU A 203 -2.27 -22.86 1.58
C GLU A 203 -1.29 -23.56 0.64
N VAL A 204 -1.83 -24.14 -0.45
CA VAL A 204 -1.03 -24.86 -1.44
C VAL A 204 -1.28 -24.29 -2.82
N TYR A 205 -0.21 -23.98 -3.54
CA TYR A 205 -0.25 -23.58 -4.95
C TYR A 205 0.36 -24.68 -5.81
N MET A 206 -0.41 -25.17 -6.76
CA MET A 206 0.02 -26.12 -7.79
C MET A 206 -0.16 -25.49 -9.17
N TYR A 207 0.43 -26.11 -10.20
CA TYR A 207 0.42 -25.56 -11.56
C TYR A 207 -0.99 -25.27 -12.12
N ASP A 208 -1.96 -26.09 -11.77
CA ASP A 208 -3.34 -26.05 -12.30
C ASP A 208 -4.42 -25.89 -11.21
N THR A 209 -4.04 -25.88 -9.94
CA THR A 209 -4.96 -25.77 -8.82
C THR A 209 -4.38 -24.92 -7.68
N MET A 210 -5.26 -24.38 -6.83
CA MET A 210 -4.94 -23.78 -5.54
C MET A 210 -5.80 -24.43 -4.48
N GLN A 211 -5.17 -24.83 -3.36
CA GLN A 211 -5.88 -25.26 -2.15
C GLN A 211 -5.88 -24.12 -1.14
N LEU A 212 -7.04 -23.86 -0.57
CA LEU A 212 -7.23 -22.84 0.46
C LEU A 212 -7.10 -23.46 1.86
N HIS A 213 -6.89 -22.63 2.88
CA HIS A 213 -6.77 -23.07 4.29
C HIS A 213 -7.98 -23.85 4.83
N ASP A 214 -9.16 -23.69 4.21
CA ASP A 214 -10.37 -24.44 4.55
C ASP A 214 -10.50 -25.78 3.80
N GLY A 215 -9.48 -26.16 3.05
CA GLY A 215 -9.44 -27.37 2.22
C GLY A 215 -10.11 -27.21 0.86
N THR A 216 -10.72 -26.07 0.55
CA THR A 216 -11.33 -25.82 -0.77
C THR A 216 -10.27 -25.85 -1.87
N VAL A 217 -10.47 -26.64 -2.91
CA VAL A 217 -9.58 -26.72 -4.09
C VAL A 217 -10.22 -25.99 -5.26
N LEU A 218 -9.51 -25.00 -5.81
CA LEU A 218 -9.94 -24.19 -6.95
C LEU A 218 -9.01 -24.43 -8.15
N SER A 219 -9.58 -24.72 -9.32
CA SER A 219 -8.82 -24.91 -10.54
C SER A 219 -8.32 -23.59 -11.14
N ILE A 220 -7.17 -23.65 -11.81
CA ILE A 220 -6.60 -22.53 -12.56
C ILE A 220 -6.77 -22.83 -14.04
N SER A 221 -7.58 -22.00 -14.73
CA SER A 221 -7.79 -22.13 -16.17
C SER A 221 -6.46 -22.03 -16.93
N GLU A 222 -6.28 -22.79 -17.97
CA GLU A 222 -5.03 -22.90 -18.74
C GLU A 222 -4.51 -21.53 -19.19
N ASN A 223 -5.37 -20.68 -19.74
CA ASN A 223 -5.03 -19.34 -20.19
C ASN A 223 -4.66 -18.36 -19.06
N ARG A 224 -4.83 -18.73 -17.80
CA ARG A 224 -4.51 -17.89 -16.62
C ARG A 224 -3.30 -18.38 -15.84
N ARG A 225 -2.83 -19.60 -16.07
CA ARG A 225 -1.72 -20.22 -15.34
C ARG A 225 -0.47 -19.34 -15.35
N LYS A 226 -0.09 -18.80 -16.50
CA LYS A 226 1.08 -17.92 -16.63
C LYS A 226 0.94 -16.68 -15.75
N THR A 227 -0.16 -15.93 -15.89
CA THR A 227 -0.39 -14.68 -15.12
C THR A 227 -0.50 -14.93 -13.62
N VAL A 228 -1.16 -16.03 -13.23
CA VAL A 228 -1.29 -16.41 -11.81
C VAL A 228 0.07 -16.79 -11.24
N ASN A 229 0.90 -17.54 -11.99
CA ASN A 229 2.24 -17.93 -11.56
C ASN A 229 3.16 -16.70 -11.40
N GLU A 230 3.14 -15.78 -12.37
CA GLU A 230 3.91 -14.52 -12.28
C GLU A 230 3.53 -13.73 -11.04
N LEU A 231 2.22 -13.60 -10.77
CA LEU A 231 1.73 -12.89 -9.59
C LEU A 231 2.07 -13.64 -8.29
N TYR A 232 1.97 -14.98 -8.28
CA TYR A 232 2.34 -15.81 -7.14
C TYR A 232 3.82 -15.65 -6.79
N CYS A 233 4.72 -15.73 -7.79
CA CYS A 233 6.15 -15.52 -7.60
C CYS A 233 6.45 -14.12 -7.05
N LYS A 234 5.75 -13.09 -7.55
CA LYS A 234 5.88 -11.72 -7.06
C LYS A 234 5.49 -11.61 -5.58
N ILE A 235 4.31 -12.14 -5.21
CA ILE A 235 3.80 -12.09 -3.83
C ILE A 235 4.69 -12.92 -2.88
N LYS A 236 5.17 -14.10 -3.34
CA LYS A 236 6.06 -14.95 -2.54
C LYS A 236 7.44 -14.33 -2.36
N GLY A 237 7.97 -13.64 -3.38
CA GLY A 237 9.19 -12.85 -3.26
C GLY A 237 9.07 -11.73 -2.23
N ASP A 238 7.90 -11.09 -2.14
CA ASP A 238 7.57 -10.09 -1.11
C ASP A 238 7.33 -10.70 0.29
N SER A 239 7.19 -12.04 0.38
CA SER A 239 6.80 -12.75 1.62
C SER A 239 7.94 -13.54 2.28
N ILE A 240 9.12 -13.67 1.66
CA ILE A 240 10.28 -14.36 2.25
C ILE A 240 11.03 -13.37 3.13
N ILE A 241 10.41 -13.01 4.26
CA ILE A 241 11.11 -12.60 5.47
C ILE A 241 10.21 -13.02 6.66
N VAL A 242 10.48 -14.21 7.18
CA VAL A 242 10.18 -14.60 8.55
C VAL A 242 11.43 -14.41 9.34
#